data_ffafe7d1f67a53774467fb2208440a6d
#
_entry.id   ffafe7d1f67a53774467fb2208440a6d
#
_cell.length_a   1.000
_cell.length_b   1.000
_cell.length_c   1.000
_cell.angle_alpha   90.00
_cell.angle_beta   90.00
_cell.angle_gamma   90.00
#
_symmetry.space_group_name_H-M   'P 1'
#
loop_
_entity.id
_entity.type
_entity.pdbx_description
1 polymer ?
#
loop_
_entity_poly.entity_id
_entity_poly.type
_entity_poly.pdbx_seq_one_letter_code
_entity_poly.pdbx_strand_id
1 'polypeptide(L)'
;MKKVARYFLYVILSILLIFSLYAVASGRTYLFKAVWYNFADIDDYEKFTNNTVVTGEHQPWDTAAAYNKANMPADLQTLLKEIGTVAVLVVRNDSLLYERYDEGYTDSSWSGSFSMAKSITSLLVGAALKDGSIGSLQDPVGNYLPEFAVGNKAAVKIIDLLTMSSGSDWDESYSNPLSVTTQAYYGSDIYKTATGVNIIHTPGTLHSYKSGDTQLLGLIVEKATGKSLSAYASEKLWKPLGAEHPALWSTDHTGGHEKAYCCFNTNVRDFARLGRLMLDSGRWKGYEIITPDYFQASITPCGIKDEGGNACDYYGYQWWIVPTRQDIYYARGILGQYIIMIPSKNMVVVRLGKKRSPVRINGAPAEVDGLIRWAEGL
;
A
#
# COMPACT_ATOMS: atom_id res chain seq x y z
N MET A 1 -52.32 7.66 1.95
CA MET A 1 -51.06 7.10 2.44
C MET A 1 -50.70 5.73 1.81
N LYS A 2 -51.55 4.67 1.85
CA LYS A 2 -51.21 3.33 1.30
C LYS A 2 -50.90 3.31 -0.21
N LYS A 3 -51.57 4.12 -1.06
CA LYS A 3 -51.25 4.20 -2.51
C LYS A 3 -49.89 4.87 -2.77
N VAL A 4 -49.56 5.95 -2.08
CA VAL A 4 -48.26 6.63 -2.24
C VAL A 4 -47.12 5.71 -1.83
N ALA A 5 -47.23 4.99 -0.70
CA ALA A 5 -46.25 4.03 -0.26
C ALA A 5 -46.03 2.88 -1.28
N ARG A 6 -47.11 2.42 -1.94
CA ARG A 6 -47.02 1.39 -3.01
C ARG A 6 -46.30 1.91 -4.25
N TYR A 7 -46.58 3.15 -4.70
CA TYR A 7 -45.83 3.73 -5.84
C TYR A 7 -44.35 3.93 -5.52
N PHE A 8 -44.05 4.41 -4.31
CA PHE A 8 -42.67 4.55 -3.83
C PHE A 8 -41.93 3.21 -3.83
N LEU A 9 -42.58 2.15 -3.34
CA LEU A 9 -42.02 0.80 -3.37
C LEU A 9 -41.76 0.33 -4.82
N TYR A 10 -42.68 0.54 -5.74
CA TYR A 10 -42.49 0.17 -7.16
C TYR A 10 -41.33 0.94 -7.80
N VAL A 11 -41.13 2.22 -7.48
CA VAL A 11 -40.00 2.99 -7.96
C VAL A 11 -38.68 2.40 -7.45
N ILE A 12 -38.59 2.09 -6.15
CA ILE A 12 -37.38 1.44 -5.58
C ILE A 12 -37.10 0.11 -6.25
N LEU A 13 -38.11 -0.75 -6.38
CA LEU A 13 -37.95 -2.06 -7.02
C LEU A 13 -37.50 -1.95 -8.49
N SER A 14 -38.05 -0.94 -9.21
CA SER A 14 -37.64 -0.68 -10.59
C SER A 14 -36.18 -0.21 -10.68
N ILE A 15 -35.73 0.67 -9.78
CA ILE A 15 -34.33 1.12 -9.70
C ILE A 15 -33.41 -0.06 -9.42
N LEU A 16 -33.75 -0.90 -8.44
CA LEU A 16 -32.96 -2.10 -8.11
C LEU A 16 -32.90 -3.09 -9.27
N LEU A 17 -34.02 -3.27 -9.99
CA LEU A 17 -34.06 -4.16 -11.16
C LEU A 17 -33.19 -3.60 -12.29
N ILE A 18 -33.29 -2.31 -12.61
CA ILE A 18 -32.48 -1.66 -13.66
C ILE A 18 -30.98 -1.74 -13.30
N PHE A 19 -30.63 -1.42 -12.04
CA PHE A 19 -29.26 -1.56 -11.55
C PHE A 19 -28.74 -3.00 -11.69
N SER A 20 -29.54 -3.98 -11.27
CA SER A 20 -29.15 -5.41 -11.35
C SER A 20 -28.96 -5.86 -12.79
N LEU A 21 -29.89 -5.48 -13.68
CA LEU A 21 -29.77 -5.78 -15.12
C LEU A 21 -28.53 -5.14 -15.73
N TYR A 22 -28.26 -3.86 -15.39
CA TYR A 22 -27.04 -3.18 -15.85
C TYR A 22 -25.79 -3.89 -15.36
N ALA A 23 -25.69 -4.19 -14.06
CA ALA A 23 -24.52 -4.83 -13.46
C ALA A 23 -24.21 -6.20 -14.11
N VAL A 24 -25.25 -7.01 -14.34
CA VAL A 24 -25.12 -8.32 -14.96
C VAL A 24 -24.82 -8.22 -16.47
N ALA A 25 -25.58 -7.41 -17.21
CA ALA A 25 -25.42 -7.30 -18.67
C ALA A 25 -24.08 -6.67 -19.06
N SER A 26 -23.53 -5.75 -18.24
CA SER A 26 -22.21 -5.13 -18.45
C SER A 26 -21.03 -5.95 -17.91
N GLY A 27 -21.28 -7.11 -17.26
CA GLY A 27 -20.25 -7.89 -16.57
C GLY A 27 -19.67 -7.23 -15.32
N ARG A 28 -20.29 -6.16 -14.81
CA ARG A 28 -19.83 -5.36 -13.65
C ARG A 28 -20.47 -5.82 -12.34
N THR A 29 -20.49 -7.13 -12.10
CA THR A 29 -21.11 -7.70 -10.90
C THR A 29 -20.45 -7.23 -9.58
N TYR A 30 -19.22 -6.72 -9.63
CA TYR A 30 -18.55 -6.10 -8.50
C TYR A 30 -19.33 -4.91 -7.92
N LEU A 31 -20.21 -4.26 -8.70
CA LEU A 31 -21.04 -3.16 -8.24
C LEU A 31 -21.98 -3.54 -7.09
N PHE A 32 -22.40 -4.81 -7.01
CA PHE A 32 -23.19 -5.27 -5.86
C PHE A 32 -22.40 -5.16 -4.56
N LYS A 33 -21.10 -5.57 -4.56
CA LYS A 33 -20.21 -5.42 -3.41
C LYS A 33 -19.91 -3.96 -3.13
N ALA A 34 -19.66 -3.16 -4.18
CA ALA A 34 -19.35 -1.73 -4.04
C ALA A 34 -20.50 -0.94 -3.39
N VAL A 35 -21.77 -1.25 -3.76
CA VAL A 35 -22.94 -0.63 -3.15
C VAL A 35 -23.20 -1.14 -1.73
N TRP A 36 -22.97 -2.45 -1.48
CA TRP A 36 -23.23 -3.06 -0.18
C TRP A 36 -22.22 -2.60 0.88
N TYR A 37 -20.93 -2.61 0.54
CA TYR A 37 -19.86 -2.22 1.48
C TYR A 37 -19.58 -0.73 1.51
N ASN A 38 -19.92 -0.03 0.43
CA ASN A 38 -19.86 1.41 0.22
C ASN A 38 -18.45 2.02 0.43
N PHE A 39 -17.97 2.12 1.68
CA PHE A 39 -16.66 2.70 2.00
C PHE A 39 -15.67 1.64 2.45
N ALA A 40 -14.39 1.85 2.06
CA ALA A 40 -13.29 1.03 2.54
C ALA A 40 -12.98 1.35 4.02
N ASP A 41 -12.63 0.32 4.79
CA ASP A 41 -12.22 0.41 6.19
C ASP A 41 -10.94 -0.40 6.45
N ILE A 42 -10.26 -0.10 7.55
CA ILE A 42 -9.02 -0.77 7.96
C ILE A 42 -9.24 -2.24 8.35
N ASP A 43 -10.48 -2.64 8.58
CA ASP A 43 -10.90 -4.01 8.92
C ASP A 43 -11.47 -4.77 7.70
N ASP A 44 -11.30 -4.26 6.48
CA ASP A 44 -11.85 -4.85 5.26
C ASP A 44 -11.31 -6.26 4.94
N TYR A 45 -10.25 -6.72 5.62
CA TYR A 45 -9.77 -8.10 5.52
C TYR A 45 -10.88 -9.13 5.86
N GLU A 46 -11.85 -8.76 6.67
CA GLU A 46 -13.02 -9.60 7.00
C GLU A 46 -14.00 -9.77 5.81
N LYS A 47 -13.96 -8.85 4.85
CA LYS A 47 -14.85 -8.82 3.67
C LYS A 47 -14.28 -9.60 2.49
N PHE A 48 -13.00 -9.97 2.53
CA PHE A 48 -12.28 -10.61 1.43
C PHE A 48 -11.76 -11.99 1.81
N THR A 49 -11.50 -12.80 0.80
CA THR A 49 -10.62 -13.96 0.97
C THR A 49 -9.19 -13.49 1.15
N ASN A 50 -8.42 -14.21 1.97
CA ASN A 50 -7.06 -13.83 2.32
C ASN A 50 -6.13 -15.03 2.20
N ASN A 51 -4.92 -14.79 1.70
CA ASN A 51 -3.79 -15.69 1.86
C ASN A 51 -2.99 -15.27 3.10
N THR A 52 -2.42 -16.25 3.79
CA THR A 52 -1.61 -16.00 4.99
C THR A 52 -0.15 -15.79 4.61
N VAL A 53 0.44 -14.71 5.12
CA VAL A 53 1.89 -14.50 5.12
C VAL A 53 2.44 -15.07 6.42
N VAL A 54 3.14 -16.18 6.32
CA VAL A 54 3.54 -17.02 7.45
C VAL A 54 4.79 -16.46 8.13
N THR A 55 4.79 -16.45 9.48
CA THR A 55 5.95 -16.10 10.31
C THR A 55 7.00 -17.22 10.36
N GLY A 56 8.21 -16.84 10.77
CA GLY A 56 9.26 -17.76 11.18
C GLY A 56 9.44 -17.78 12.71
N GLU A 57 10.70 -17.84 13.16
CA GLU A 57 11.03 -17.61 14.56
C GLU A 57 10.75 -16.15 14.92
N HIS A 58 9.96 -15.94 15.95
CA HIS A 58 9.56 -14.62 16.39
C HIS A 58 10.73 -13.87 17.02
N GLN A 59 10.91 -12.62 16.66
CA GLN A 59 11.91 -11.73 17.23
C GLN A 59 11.22 -10.51 17.84
N PRO A 60 10.72 -10.59 19.08
CA PRO A 60 10.06 -9.47 19.74
C PRO A 60 10.95 -8.23 19.78
N TRP A 61 10.34 -7.05 19.74
CA TRP A 61 11.05 -5.81 19.94
C TRP A 61 11.57 -5.70 21.38
N ASP A 62 12.81 -5.24 21.56
CA ASP A 62 13.28 -4.79 22.86
C ASP A 62 12.48 -3.56 23.31
N THR A 63 12.44 -3.33 24.64
CA THR A 63 11.77 -2.17 25.22
C THR A 63 12.80 -1.18 25.73
N ALA A 64 12.74 0.07 25.26
CA ALA A 64 13.65 1.13 25.68
C ALA A 64 13.43 1.51 27.16
N ALA A 65 14.47 1.92 27.87
CA ALA A 65 14.36 2.41 29.27
C ALA A 65 13.40 3.61 29.42
N ALA A 66 13.22 4.40 28.36
CA ALA A 66 12.29 5.52 28.27
C ALA A 66 10.91 5.14 27.68
N TYR A 67 10.60 3.87 27.56
CA TYR A 67 9.35 3.40 26.98
C TYR A 67 8.12 4.07 27.62
N ASN A 68 7.27 4.63 26.75
CA ASN A 68 6.02 5.34 27.11
C ASN A 68 6.17 6.48 28.13
N LYS A 69 7.39 7.03 28.31
CA LYS A 69 7.61 8.20 29.17
C LYS A 69 7.50 9.53 28.44
N ALA A 70 7.46 9.50 27.10
CA ALA A 70 7.34 10.70 26.28
C ALA A 70 5.91 11.24 26.24
N ASN A 71 5.77 12.56 26.38
CA ASN A 71 4.50 13.23 26.17
C ASN A 71 4.36 13.68 24.72
N MET A 72 3.23 13.34 24.12
CA MET A 72 2.88 13.89 22.82
C MET A 72 2.27 15.28 22.99
N PRO A 73 2.61 16.29 22.15
CA PRO A 73 2.01 17.62 22.20
C PRO A 73 0.48 17.59 22.09
N ALA A 74 -0.22 18.43 22.82
CA ALA A 74 -1.68 18.40 22.93
C ALA A 74 -2.39 18.66 21.58
N ASP A 75 -1.82 19.54 20.75
CA ASP A 75 -2.31 19.82 19.40
C ASP A 75 -2.20 18.59 18.47
N LEU A 76 -1.09 17.87 18.53
CA LEU A 76 -0.92 16.63 17.79
C LEU A 76 -1.86 15.54 18.31
N GLN A 77 -2.03 15.41 19.64
CA GLN A 77 -2.99 14.46 20.21
C GLN A 77 -4.40 14.74 19.72
N THR A 78 -4.81 16.01 19.70
CA THR A 78 -6.13 16.45 19.22
C THR A 78 -6.31 16.09 17.75
N LEU A 79 -5.35 16.46 16.90
CA LEU A 79 -5.38 16.10 15.47
C LEU A 79 -5.53 14.59 15.27
N LEU A 80 -4.68 13.78 15.93
CA LEU A 80 -4.69 12.33 15.78
C LEU A 80 -6.01 11.69 16.23
N LYS A 81 -6.64 12.24 17.28
CA LYS A 81 -7.96 11.82 17.74
C LYS A 81 -9.05 12.17 16.72
N GLU A 82 -9.06 13.39 16.19
CA GLU A 82 -10.05 13.86 15.19
C GLU A 82 -10.01 13.02 13.89
N ILE A 83 -8.83 12.56 13.50
CA ILE A 83 -8.66 11.70 12.32
C ILE A 83 -8.74 10.19 12.64
N GLY A 84 -9.30 9.82 13.82
CA GLY A 84 -9.56 8.42 14.19
C GLY A 84 -8.30 7.55 14.17
N THR A 85 -7.24 8.00 14.85
CA THR A 85 -6.02 7.18 15.02
C THR A 85 -6.31 6.01 15.94
N VAL A 86 -5.96 4.79 15.52
CA VAL A 86 -6.15 3.56 16.30
C VAL A 86 -4.85 3.02 16.88
N ALA A 87 -3.70 3.36 16.28
CA ALA A 87 -2.40 3.02 16.83
C ALA A 87 -1.33 4.04 16.42
N VAL A 88 -0.42 4.35 17.33
CA VAL A 88 0.84 5.06 17.09
C VAL A 88 1.95 4.29 17.77
N LEU A 89 3.03 4.04 17.03
CA LEU A 89 4.21 3.34 17.54
C LEU A 89 5.47 4.05 17.10
N VAL A 90 6.46 4.15 17.99
CA VAL A 90 7.81 4.63 17.70
C VAL A 90 8.82 3.57 18.12
N VAL A 91 9.63 3.13 17.17
CA VAL A 91 10.83 2.32 17.40
C VAL A 91 12.04 3.21 17.22
N ARG A 92 12.98 3.18 18.15
CA ARG A 92 14.27 3.87 18.08
C ARG A 92 15.40 2.93 18.48
N ASN A 93 16.46 2.87 17.68
CA ASN A 93 17.62 2.01 17.96
C ASN A 93 17.20 0.57 18.29
N ASP A 94 16.31 -0.01 17.46
CA ASP A 94 15.78 -1.36 17.58
C ASP A 94 14.94 -1.65 18.84
N SER A 95 14.49 -0.61 19.56
CA SER A 95 13.68 -0.76 20.76
C SER A 95 12.40 0.07 20.68
N LEU A 96 11.32 -0.46 21.25
CA LEU A 96 10.05 0.25 21.43
C LEU A 96 10.28 1.44 22.36
N LEU A 97 10.06 2.64 21.84
CA LEU A 97 10.15 3.88 22.61
C LEU A 97 8.78 4.40 23.03
N TYR A 98 7.78 4.25 22.18
CA TYR A 98 6.42 4.70 22.43
C TYR A 98 5.42 3.81 21.68
N GLU A 99 4.32 3.47 22.32
CA GLU A 99 3.16 2.92 21.66
C GLU A 99 1.87 3.32 22.38
N ARG A 100 0.84 3.57 21.58
CA ARG A 100 -0.52 3.87 22.04
C ARG A 100 -1.52 3.20 21.13
N TYR A 101 -2.56 2.68 21.73
CA TYR A 101 -3.68 2.02 21.07
C TYR A 101 -4.99 2.68 21.50
N ASP A 102 -5.87 2.91 20.55
CA ASP A 102 -7.18 3.52 20.77
C ASP A 102 -8.27 2.63 20.14
N GLU A 103 -9.52 2.85 20.48
CA GLU A 103 -10.72 2.16 19.94
C GLU A 103 -10.68 0.62 20.06
N GLY A 104 -10.05 0.09 21.09
CA GLY A 104 -9.98 -1.37 21.34
C GLY A 104 -8.92 -2.11 20.54
N TYR A 105 -8.11 -1.40 19.73
CA TYR A 105 -6.95 -2.01 19.08
C TYR A 105 -5.84 -2.34 20.08
N THR A 106 -5.03 -3.32 19.74
CA THR A 106 -3.91 -3.83 20.53
C THR A 106 -2.66 -3.98 19.67
N ASP A 107 -1.56 -4.42 20.28
CA ASP A 107 -0.29 -4.73 19.59
C ASP A 107 -0.40 -5.90 18.58
N SER A 108 -1.45 -6.70 18.68
CA SER A 108 -1.72 -7.84 17.79
C SER A 108 -2.90 -7.63 16.82
N SER A 109 -3.63 -6.51 16.93
CA SER A 109 -4.78 -6.24 16.07
C SER A 109 -4.33 -6.03 14.62
N TRP A 110 -4.94 -6.75 13.69
CA TRP A 110 -4.74 -6.49 12.27
C TRP A 110 -5.37 -5.17 11.85
N SER A 111 -4.73 -4.51 10.92
CA SER A 111 -5.22 -3.30 10.25
C SER A 111 -4.79 -3.31 8.79
N GLY A 112 -5.66 -2.87 7.91
CA GLY A 112 -5.40 -2.79 6.49
C GLY A 112 -4.34 -1.74 6.15
N SER A 113 -3.31 -2.13 5.41
CA SER A 113 -2.24 -1.26 4.94
C SER A 113 -2.70 -0.22 3.93
N PHE A 114 -3.76 -0.54 3.19
CA PHE A 114 -4.04 0.12 1.93
C PHE A 114 -2.77 0.29 1.10
N SER A 115 -2.53 1.47 0.56
CA SER A 115 -1.40 1.70 -0.36
C SER A 115 -0.01 1.56 0.26
N MET A 116 0.15 1.35 1.59
CA MET A 116 1.45 0.91 2.11
C MET A 116 1.87 -0.45 1.54
N ALA A 117 0.92 -1.27 1.08
CA ALA A 117 1.21 -2.52 0.36
C ALA A 117 2.05 -2.30 -0.91
N LYS A 118 1.98 -1.12 -1.54
CA LYS A 118 2.80 -0.78 -2.71
C LYS A 118 4.29 -0.80 -2.36
N SER A 119 4.64 -0.25 -1.20
CA SER A 119 6.02 -0.29 -0.69
C SER A 119 6.44 -1.72 -0.35
N ILE A 120 5.53 -2.56 0.18
CA ILE A 120 5.80 -3.99 0.43
C ILE A 120 6.03 -4.73 -0.89
N THR A 121 5.19 -4.50 -1.90
CA THR A 121 5.36 -5.07 -3.24
C THR A 121 6.70 -4.64 -3.87
N SER A 122 7.10 -3.38 -3.69
CA SER A 122 8.43 -2.89 -4.12
C SER A 122 9.57 -3.66 -3.43
N LEU A 123 9.46 -3.93 -2.13
CA LEU A 123 10.46 -4.76 -1.43
C LEU A 123 10.55 -6.18 -2.04
N LEU A 124 9.42 -6.77 -2.43
CA LEU A 124 9.40 -8.08 -3.08
C LEU A 124 10.02 -8.04 -4.48
N VAL A 125 9.81 -6.95 -5.25
CA VAL A 125 10.51 -6.74 -6.53
C VAL A 125 12.02 -6.64 -6.30
N GLY A 126 12.46 -5.88 -5.29
CA GLY A 126 13.88 -5.78 -4.93
C GLY A 126 14.50 -7.12 -4.50
N ALA A 127 13.75 -7.93 -3.75
CA ALA A 127 14.17 -9.28 -3.38
C ALA A 127 14.24 -10.21 -4.59
N ALA A 128 13.28 -10.13 -5.52
CA ALA A 128 13.26 -10.94 -6.74
C ALA A 128 14.37 -10.52 -7.73
N LEU A 129 14.73 -9.24 -7.77
CA LEU A 129 15.89 -8.76 -8.51
C LEU A 129 17.20 -9.31 -7.90
N LYS A 130 17.31 -9.27 -6.58
CA LYS A 130 18.49 -9.78 -5.86
C LYS A 130 18.69 -11.28 -6.02
N ASP A 131 17.63 -12.08 -5.97
CA ASP A 131 17.74 -13.54 -6.12
C ASP A 131 17.78 -14.00 -7.58
N GLY A 132 17.71 -13.07 -8.54
CA GLY A 132 17.81 -13.34 -9.97
C GLY A 132 16.51 -13.85 -10.62
N SER A 133 15.39 -13.89 -9.88
CA SER A 133 14.08 -14.23 -10.44
C SER A 133 13.59 -13.15 -11.42
N ILE A 134 13.90 -11.88 -11.14
CA ILE A 134 13.79 -10.76 -12.08
C ILE A 134 15.20 -10.44 -12.58
N GLY A 135 15.39 -10.41 -13.91
CA GLY A 135 16.72 -10.19 -14.51
C GLY A 135 17.19 -8.74 -14.40
N SER A 136 16.29 -7.79 -14.69
CA SER A 136 16.61 -6.37 -14.70
C SER A 136 15.33 -5.53 -14.50
N LEU A 137 15.46 -4.36 -13.86
CA LEU A 137 14.38 -3.35 -13.85
C LEU A 137 14.12 -2.76 -15.23
N GLN A 138 15.04 -2.92 -16.17
CA GLN A 138 14.87 -2.50 -17.59
C GLN A 138 14.15 -3.57 -18.42
N ASP A 139 13.85 -4.75 -17.86
CA ASP A 139 13.12 -5.78 -18.57
C ASP A 139 11.72 -5.26 -18.98
N PRO A 140 11.30 -5.52 -20.23
CA PRO A 140 9.93 -5.29 -20.65
C PRO A 140 8.97 -6.11 -19.80
N VAL A 141 7.86 -5.51 -19.39
CA VAL A 141 6.77 -6.20 -18.66
C VAL A 141 6.27 -7.43 -19.44
N GLY A 142 6.31 -7.35 -20.77
CA GLY A 142 5.94 -8.44 -21.69
C GLY A 142 6.76 -9.73 -21.54
N ASN A 143 7.95 -9.69 -20.90
CA ASN A 143 8.73 -10.88 -20.59
C ASN A 143 8.04 -11.77 -19.54
N TYR A 144 7.18 -11.17 -18.73
CA TYR A 144 6.47 -11.83 -17.62
C TYR A 144 4.97 -11.95 -17.87
N LEU A 145 4.37 -10.91 -18.48
CA LEU A 145 2.93 -10.81 -18.75
C LEU A 145 2.70 -10.70 -20.26
N PRO A 146 2.24 -11.79 -20.93
CA PRO A 146 2.11 -11.84 -22.40
C PRO A 146 1.24 -10.71 -22.99
N GLU A 147 0.26 -10.20 -22.25
CA GLU A 147 -0.60 -9.09 -22.68
C GLU A 147 0.19 -7.79 -22.92
N PHE A 148 1.36 -7.70 -22.30
CA PHE A 148 2.29 -6.57 -22.46
C PHE A 148 3.36 -6.82 -23.53
N ALA A 149 3.33 -7.93 -24.24
CA ALA A 149 4.31 -8.20 -25.30
C ALA A 149 3.96 -7.54 -26.66
N VAL A 150 2.81 -6.86 -26.77
CA VAL A 150 2.29 -6.36 -28.04
C VAL A 150 1.85 -4.89 -27.98
N GLY A 151 1.89 -4.20 -29.13
CA GLY A 151 1.43 -2.82 -29.26
C GLY A 151 2.17 -1.85 -28.33
N ASN A 152 1.48 -0.80 -27.87
CA ASN A 152 2.07 0.22 -26.99
C ASN A 152 2.51 -0.33 -25.63
N LYS A 153 1.92 -1.45 -25.19
CA LYS A 153 2.27 -2.10 -23.94
C LYS A 153 3.69 -2.68 -23.94
N ALA A 154 4.20 -3.06 -25.12
CA ALA A 154 5.53 -3.67 -25.25
C ALA A 154 6.68 -2.73 -24.84
N ALA A 155 6.43 -1.44 -24.78
CA ALA A 155 7.41 -0.45 -24.36
C ALA A 155 7.51 -0.29 -22.84
N VAL A 156 6.54 -0.81 -22.07
CA VAL A 156 6.50 -0.66 -20.61
C VAL A 156 7.54 -1.57 -19.96
N LYS A 157 8.35 -1.00 -19.08
CA LYS A 157 9.39 -1.69 -18.30
C LYS A 157 9.01 -1.79 -16.83
N ILE A 158 9.66 -2.67 -16.09
CA ILE A 158 9.45 -2.83 -14.64
C ILE A 158 9.72 -1.51 -13.90
N ILE A 159 10.76 -0.76 -14.30
CA ILE A 159 11.09 0.53 -13.69
C ILE A 159 9.96 1.56 -13.86
N ASP A 160 9.25 1.55 -15.01
CA ASP A 160 8.14 2.46 -15.25
C ASP A 160 6.96 2.19 -14.29
N LEU A 161 6.74 0.93 -13.93
CA LEU A 161 5.76 0.55 -12.92
C LEU A 161 6.19 0.99 -11.51
N LEU A 162 7.47 0.80 -11.16
CA LEU A 162 8.02 1.21 -9.86
C LEU A 162 7.92 2.71 -9.64
N THR A 163 8.14 3.51 -10.69
CA THR A 163 8.10 4.97 -10.66
C THR A 163 6.72 5.56 -10.97
N MET A 164 5.67 4.72 -11.07
CA MET A 164 4.32 5.19 -11.44
C MET A 164 4.28 5.98 -12.74
N SER A 165 4.97 5.47 -13.76
CA SER A 165 5.11 6.15 -15.06
C SER A 165 4.84 5.23 -16.25
N SER A 166 4.04 4.18 -16.07
CA SER A 166 3.66 3.24 -17.14
C SER A 166 2.95 3.90 -18.33
N GLY A 167 2.32 5.07 -18.09
CA GLY A 167 1.49 5.74 -19.10
C GLY A 167 0.12 5.09 -19.29
N SER A 168 -0.34 4.24 -18.37
CA SER A 168 -1.62 3.53 -18.47
C SER A 168 -2.83 4.48 -18.29
N ASP A 169 -3.99 4.06 -18.80
CA ASP A 169 -5.29 4.74 -18.64
C ASP A 169 -6.02 4.33 -17.34
N TRP A 170 -5.32 3.75 -16.39
CA TRP A 170 -5.90 3.38 -15.10
C TRP A 170 -6.52 4.60 -14.38
N ASP A 171 -7.84 4.56 -14.11
CA ASP A 171 -8.56 5.57 -13.33
C ASP A 171 -8.40 5.31 -11.83
N GLU A 172 -7.59 6.12 -11.15
CA GLU A 172 -7.33 6.04 -9.70
C GLU A 172 -8.46 6.65 -8.84
N SER A 173 -9.65 6.87 -9.38
CA SER A 173 -10.77 7.41 -8.64
C SER A 173 -11.31 6.43 -7.59
N TYR A 174 -11.30 6.86 -6.32
CA TYR A 174 -11.85 6.08 -5.19
C TYR A 174 -13.35 6.36 -4.94
N SER A 175 -13.91 7.42 -5.53
CA SER A 175 -15.30 7.83 -5.35
C SER A 175 -16.21 7.45 -6.52
N ASN A 176 -15.64 7.06 -7.66
CA ASN A 176 -16.38 6.61 -8.83
C ASN A 176 -16.61 5.09 -8.78
N PRO A 177 -17.84 4.59 -8.57
CA PRO A 177 -18.13 3.17 -8.53
C PRO A 177 -17.84 2.44 -9.86
N LEU A 178 -17.74 3.18 -10.96
CA LEU A 178 -17.44 2.64 -12.29
C LEU A 178 -15.94 2.67 -12.62
N SER A 179 -15.09 3.22 -11.75
CA SER A 179 -13.64 3.26 -11.96
C SER A 179 -13.03 1.86 -11.96
N VAL A 180 -11.92 1.71 -12.68
CA VAL A 180 -11.12 0.48 -12.66
C VAL A 180 -10.58 0.19 -11.25
N THR A 181 -10.29 1.23 -10.44
CA THR A 181 -9.88 1.08 -9.03
C THR A 181 -10.98 0.42 -8.19
N THR A 182 -12.24 0.82 -8.34
CA THR A 182 -13.37 0.16 -7.66
C THR A 182 -13.55 -1.28 -8.15
N GLN A 183 -13.40 -1.52 -9.46
CA GLN A 183 -13.43 -2.87 -10.02
C GLN A 183 -12.28 -3.74 -9.47
N ALA A 184 -11.08 -3.23 -9.37
CA ALA A 184 -9.94 -3.94 -8.79
C ALA A 184 -10.17 -4.28 -7.30
N TYR A 185 -10.83 -3.37 -6.55
CA TYR A 185 -11.08 -3.58 -5.13
C TYR A 185 -12.15 -4.62 -4.84
N TYR A 186 -13.28 -4.60 -5.56
CA TYR A 186 -14.44 -5.46 -5.31
C TYR A 186 -14.64 -6.59 -6.33
N GLY A 187 -13.92 -6.57 -7.44
CA GLY A 187 -14.00 -7.57 -8.51
C GLY A 187 -13.32 -8.88 -8.14
N SER A 188 -13.53 -9.89 -9.01
CA SER A 188 -13.04 -11.26 -8.83
C SER A 188 -12.03 -11.70 -9.90
N ASP A 189 -11.49 -10.76 -10.67
CA ASP A 189 -10.48 -11.05 -11.71
C ASP A 189 -9.54 -9.84 -11.82
N ILE A 190 -8.63 -9.75 -10.85
CA ILE A 190 -7.69 -8.64 -10.79
C ILE A 190 -6.59 -8.76 -11.85
N TYR A 191 -6.28 -9.99 -12.29
CA TYR A 191 -5.35 -10.23 -13.39
C TYR A 191 -5.85 -9.54 -14.68
N LYS A 192 -7.06 -9.89 -15.11
CA LYS A 192 -7.69 -9.27 -16.28
C LYS A 192 -7.87 -7.77 -16.13
N THR A 193 -8.22 -7.32 -14.93
CA THR A 193 -8.41 -5.88 -14.65
C THR A 193 -7.10 -5.12 -14.83
N ALA A 194 -5.98 -5.62 -14.28
CA ALA A 194 -4.68 -4.96 -14.37
C ALA A 194 -4.05 -5.07 -15.76
N THR A 195 -4.13 -6.24 -16.39
CA THR A 195 -3.55 -6.43 -17.74
C THR A 195 -4.41 -5.84 -18.86
N GLY A 196 -5.69 -5.53 -18.57
CA GLY A 196 -6.64 -4.95 -19.52
C GLY A 196 -6.45 -3.45 -19.80
N VAL A 197 -5.59 -2.73 -19.06
CA VAL A 197 -5.35 -1.29 -19.29
C VAL A 197 -4.77 -1.00 -20.67
N ASN A 198 -4.97 0.23 -21.17
CA ASN A 198 -4.26 0.72 -22.35
C ASN A 198 -3.10 1.62 -21.94
N ILE A 199 -2.05 1.69 -22.76
CA ILE A 199 -0.94 2.64 -22.60
C ILE A 199 -1.23 3.82 -23.52
N ILE A 200 -1.51 4.98 -22.93
CA ILE A 200 -1.96 6.22 -23.59
C ILE A 200 -0.90 7.32 -23.57
N HIS A 201 0.12 7.18 -22.73
CA HIS A 201 1.30 8.04 -22.69
C HIS A 201 2.56 7.21 -22.89
N THR A 202 3.64 7.84 -23.35
CA THR A 202 4.95 7.17 -23.47
C THR A 202 5.43 6.74 -22.08
N PRO A 203 5.73 5.44 -21.87
CA PRO A 203 6.26 4.96 -20.59
C PRO A 203 7.53 5.71 -20.17
N GLY A 204 7.69 5.94 -18.87
CA GLY A 204 8.83 6.63 -18.30
C GLY A 204 8.82 8.16 -18.44
N THR A 205 7.76 8.77 -18.99
CA THR A 205 7.76 10.24 -19.28
C THR A 205 6.83 11.06 -18.39
N LEU A 206 5.82 10.44 -17.80
CA LEU A 206 4.84 11.09 -16.94
C LEU A 206 4.61 10.28 -15.66
N HIS A 207 4.95 10.89 -14.51
CA HIS A 207 4.58 10.33 -13.20
C HIS A 207 3.10 10.59 -12.93
N SER A 208 2.33 9.51 -12.82
CA SER A 208 0.90 9.54 -12.46
C SER A 208 0.60 8.36 -11.53
N TYR A 209 0.24 8.66 -10.28
CA TYR A 209 0.03 7.63 -9.27
C TYR A 209 -1.14 6.71 -9.63
N LYS A 210 -0.84 5.41 -9.85
CA LYS A 210 -1.81 4.41 -10.34
C LYS A 210 -1.62 3.06 -9.65
N SER A 211 -2.68 2.59 -8.99
CA SER A 211 -2.69 1.28 -8.31
C SER A 211 -2.46 0.12 -9.28
N GLY A 212 -2.86 0.27 -10.55
CA GLY A 212 -2.63 -0.73 -11.58
C GLY A 212 -1.17 -1.07 -11.81
N ASP A 213 -0.28 -0.06 -11.73
CA ASP A 213 1.17 -0.28 -11.89
C ASP A 213 1.71 -1.21 -10.81
N THR A 214 1.28 -1.04 -9.56
CA THR A 214 1.68 -1.95 -8.48
C THR A 214 1.05 -3.33 -8.61
N GLN A 215 -0.20 -3.42 -9.08
CA GLN A 215 -0.80 -4.73 -9.31
C GLN A 215 -0.03 -5.51 -10.38
N LEU A 216 0.42 -4.85 -11.44
CA LEU A 216 1.28 -5.47 -12.46
C LEU A 216 2.62 -5.92 -11.86
N LEU A 217 3.25 -5.12 -10.97
CA LEU A 217 4.46 -5.54 -10.25
C LEU A 217 4.22 -6.81 -9.44
N GLY A 218 3.09 -6.92 -8.74
CA GLY A 218 2.72 -8.13 -8.02
C GLY A 218 2.62 -9.35 -8.92
N LEU A 219 1.91 -9.23 -10.04
CA LEU A 219 1.78 -10.32 -11.02
C LEU A 219 3.14 -10.70 -11.64
N ILE A 220 4.04 -9.73 -11.87
CA ILE A 220 5.41 -9.98 -12.32
C ILE A 220 6.18 -10.79 -11.29
N VAL A 221 6.12 -10.43 -10.01
CA VAL A 221 6.77 -11.19 -8.92
C VAL A 221 6.24 -12.61 -8.86
N GLU A 222 4.92 -12.82 -8.91
CA GLU A 222 4.31 -14.15 -8.94
C GLU A 222 4.83 -14.96 -10.13
N LYS A 223 4.85 -14.37 -11.33
CA LYS A 223 5.29 -15.04 -12.54
C LYS A 223 6.78 -15.38 -12.52
N ALA A 224 7.61 -14.44 -12.07
CA ALA A 224 9.05 -14.58 -12.01
C ALA A 224 9.50 -15.63 -10.99
N THR A 225 8.82 -15.69 -9.84
CA THR A 225 9.20 -16.58 -8.73
C THR A 225 8.47 -17.93 -8.75
N GLY A 226 7.36 -18.03 -9.49
CA GLY A 226 6.47 -19.21 -9.47
C GLY A 226 5.72 -19.38 -8.14
N LYS A 227 5.66 -18.34 -7.30
CA LYS A 227 5.01 -18.35 -5.98
C LYS A 227 3.95 -17.26 -5.90
N SER A 228 2.90 -17.45 -5.08
CA SER A 228 2.00 -16.35 -4.74
C SER A 228 2.76 -15.25 -3.98
N LEU A 229 2.26 -14.00 -4.01
CA LEU A 229 2.90 -12.91 -3.28
C LEU A 229 2.99 -13.21 -1.78
N SER A 230 1.95 -13.80 -1.17
CA SER A 230 1.96 -14.17 0.24
C SER A 230 3.03 -15.23 0.56
N ALA A 231 3.20 -16.22 -0.30
CA ALA A 231 4.24 -17.25 -0.14
C ALA A 231 5.64 -16.63 -0.26
N TYR A 232 5.84 -15.77 -1.25
CA TYR A 232 7.12 -15.10 -1.47
C TYR A 232 7.42 -14.08 -0.36
N ALA A 233 6.42 -13.31 0.09
CA ALA A 233 6.55 -12.41 1.24
C ALA A 233 6.87 -13.16 2.54
N SER A 234 6.28 -14.35 2.75
CA SER A 234 6.62 -15.22 3.88
C SER A 234 8.09 -15.59 3.88
N GLU A 235 8.64 -15.96 2.71
CA GLU A 235 10.03 -16.39 2.56
C GLU A 235 11.03 -15.24 2.67
N LYS A 236 10.75 -14.13 1.98
CA LYS A 236 11.72 -13.03 1.80
C LYS A 236 11.61 -11.92 2.84
N LEU A 237 10.43 -11.75 3.44
CA LEU A 237 10.19 -10.66 4.40
C LEU A 237 9.82 -11.21 5.79
N TRP A 238 8.66 -11.87 5.93
CA TRP A 238 8.05 -12.13 7.22
C TRP A 238 8.90 -13.05 8.11
N LYS A 239 9.40 -14.15 7.56
CA LYS A 239 10.30 -15.08 8.28
C LYS A 239 11.64 -14.45 8.63
N PRO A 240 12.37 -13.82 7.67
CA PRO A 240 13.65 -13.18 7.99
C PRO A 240 13.51 -12.01 8.98
N LEU A 241 12.43 -11.22 8.88
CA LEU A 241 12.17 -10.10 9.78
C LEU A 241 11.75 -10.53 11.19
N GLY A 242 11.50 -11.83 11.42
CA GLY A 242 11.06 -12.35 12.71
C GLY A 242 9.73 -11.73 13.16
N ALA A 243 8.76 -11.57 12.24
CA ALA A 243 7.46 -10.99 12.52
C ALA A 243 6.76 -11.72 13.68
N GLU A 244 6.12 -10.97 14.57
CA GLU A 244 5.49 -11.51 15.78
C GLU A 244 4.20 -12.25 15.46
N HIS A 245 3.48 -11.81 14.42
CA HIS A 245 2.21 -12.40 14.01
C HIS A 245 2.17 -12.66 12.50
N PRO A 246 1.42 -13.68 12.04
CA PRO A 246 1.15 -13.83 10.63
C PRO A 246 0.37 -12.61 10.10
N ALA A 247 0.65 -12.24 8.84
CA ALA A 247 -0.14 -11.23 8.16
C ALA A 247 -1.13 -11.89 7.20
N LEU A 248 -2.14 -11.12 6.79
CA LEU A 248 -3.11 -11.52 5.77
C LEU A 248 -2.93 -10.65 4.53
N TRP A 249 -2.95 -11.25 3.35
CA TRP A 249 -3.03 -10.51 2.09
C TRP A 249 -4.30 -10.87 1.35
N SER A 250 -5.20 -9.88 1.21
CA SER A 250 -6.50 -10.13 0.59
C SER A 250 -6.36 -10.42 -0.90
N THR A 251 -7.13 -11.41 -1.35
CA THR A 251 -7.20 -11.86 -2.75
C THR A 251 -8.48 -11.37 -3.43
N ASP A 252 -8.53 -11.44 -4.75
CA ASP A 252 -9.72 -11.12 -5.53
C ASP A 252 -10.81 -12.21 -5.41
N HIS A 253 -10.39 -13.49 -5.28
CA HIS A 253 -11.25 -14.64 -4.98
C HIS A 253 -10.42 -15.76 -4.32
N THR A 254 -11.07 -16.81 -3.86
CA THR A 254 -10.41 -17.97 -3.27
C THR A 254 -9.48 -18.65 -4.28
N GLY A 255 -8.18 -18.71 -3.95
CA GLY A 255 -7.14 -19.23 -4.84
C GLY A 255 -6.75 -18.29 -5.98
N GLY A 256 -7.22 -17.04 -5.95
CA GLY A 256 -6.87 -15.99 -6.90
C GLY A 256 -5.61 -15.22 -6.51
N HIS A 257 -5.41 -14.07 -7.16
CA HIS A 257 -4.23 -13.23 -6.97
C HIS A 257 -4.40 -12.27 -5.79
N GLU A 258 -3.33 -12.01 -5.05
CA GLU A 258 -3.30 -10.98 -4.03
C GLU A 258 -3.47 -9.59 -4.65
N LYS A 259 -4.18 -8.71 -3.95
CA LYS A 259 -4.32 -7.30 -4.28
C LYS A 259 -3.03 -6.57 -3.90
N ALA A 260 -2.02 -6.64 -4.77
CA ALA A 260 -0.66 -6.19 -4.52
C ALA A 260 -0.55 -4.70 -4.16
N TYR A 261 -1.48 -3.88 -4.68
CA TYR A 261 -1.51 -2.42 -4.48
C TYR A 261 -2.12 -1.99 -3.15
N CYS A 262 -2.80 -2.92 -2.42
CA CYS A 262 -3.47 -2.68 -1.14
C CYS A 262 -3.55 -3.96 -0.30
N CYS A 263 -4.32 -3.88 0.76
CA CYS A 263 -4.98 -5.04 1.36
C CYS A 263 -4.02 -6.07 1.98
N PHE A 264 -2.82 -5.63 2.35
CA PHE A 264 -1.92 -6.33 3.26
C PHE A 264 -2.30 -5.92 4.69
N ASN A 265 -2.57 -6.88 5.56
CA ASN A 265 -3.16 -6.63 6.87
C ASN A 265 -2.24 -7.21 7.94
N THR A 266 -1.75 -6.36 8.84
CA THR A 266 -0.92 -6.77 9.97
C THR A 266 -1.04 -5.76 11.11
N ASN A 267 -0.36 -6.03 12.23
CA ASN A 267 -0.33 -5.15 13.40
C ASN A 267 0.73 -4.03 13.25
N VAL A 268 0.67 -3.05 14.13
CA VAL A 268 1.54 -1.87 14.11
C VAL A 268 3.01 -2.22 14.35
N ARG A 269 3.32 -3.23 15.20
CA ARG A 269 4.69 -3.65 15.51
C ARG A 269 5.35 -4.33 14.33
N ASP A 270 4.61 -5.15 13.58
CA ASP A 270 5.13 -5.84 12.40
C ASP A 270 5.23 -4.90 11.19
N PHE A 271 4.37 -3.87 11.06
CA PHE A 271 4.61 -2.77 10.12
C PHE A 271 5.92 -2.03 10.40
N ALA A 272 6.28 -1.81 11.68
CA ALA A 272 7.52 -1.14 12.04
C ALA A 272 8.77 -1.90 11.58
N ARG A 273 8.70 -3.24 11.43
CA ARG A 273 9.82 -4.06 10.91
C ARG A 273 10.18 -3.71 9.48
N LEU A 274 9.17 -3.41 8.66
CA LEU A 274 9.39 -2.93 7.28
C LEU A 274 10.10 -1.57 7.27
N GLY A 275 9.72 -0.68 8.18
CA GLY A 275 10.41 0.60 8.36
C GLY A 275 11.85 0.42 8.83
N ARG A 276 12.09 -0.49 9.78
CA ARG A 276 13.43 -0.77 10.27
C ARG A 276 14.32 -1.40 9.20
N LEU A 277 13.78 -2.30 8.38
CA LEU A 277 14.47 -2.83 7.21
C LEU A 277 14.96 -1.70 6.29
N MET A 278 14.12 -0.72 6.04
CA MET A 278 14.48 0.42 5.21
C MET A 278 15.48 1.36 5.88
N LEU A 279 15.44 1.54 7.20
CA LEU A 279 16.47 2.29 7.93
C LEU A 279 17.84 1.64 7.86
N ASP A 280 17.92 0.32 7.76
CA ASP A 280 19.16 -0.45 7.63
C ASP A 280 19.51 -0.77 6.15
N SER A 281 19.09 0.11 5.25
CA SER A 281 19.42 0.05 3.83
C SER A 281 19.09 -1.31 3.17
N GLY A 282 17.94 -1.87 3.54
CA GLY A 282 17.45 -3.14 2.99
C GLY A 282 18.01 -4.38 3.69
N ARG A 283 18.58 -4.22 4.89
CA ARG A 283 19.11 -5.30 5.73
C ARG A 283 18.30 -5.49 7.00
N TRP A 284 18.31 -6.70 7.52
CA TRP A 284 17.76 -7.04 8.83
C TRP A 284 18.77 -7.88 9.60
N LYS A 285 19.27 -7.34 10.73
CA LYS A 285 20.29 -8.02 11.57
C LYS A 285 21.46 -8.60 10.76
N GLY A 286 21.94 -7.83 9.78
CA GLY A 286 23.03 -8.21 8.88
C GLY A 286 22.64 -9.06 7.68
N TYR A 287 21.42 -9.59 7.63
CA TYR A 287 20.91 -10.33 6.47
C TYR A 287 20.34 -9.33 5.44
N GLU A 288 20.90 -9.35 4.24
CA GLU A 288 20.45 -8.47 3.15
C GLU A 288 19.21 -9.04 2.47
N ILE A 289 18.11 -8.28 2.49
CA ILE A 289 16.85 -8.62 1.83
C ILE A 289 16.78 -8.02 0.43
N ILE A 290 17.13 -6.73 0.30
CA ILE A 290 17.28 -6.03 -0.97
C ILE A 290 18.69 -5.44 -1.05
N THR A 291 19.19 -5.23 -2.27
CA THR A 291 20.53 -4.66 -2.45
C THR A 291 20.60 -3.19 -2.03
N PRO A 292 21.76 -2.67 -1.58
CA PRO A 292 21.92 -1.25 -1.27
C PRO A 292 21.58 -0.33 -2.44
N ASP A 293 21.91 -0.72 -3.67
CA ASP A 293 21.60 0.08 -4.88
C ASP A 293 20.09 0.16 -5.11
N TYR A 294 19.36 -0.93 -4.95
CA TYR A 294 17.89 -0.93 -5.05
C TYR A 294 17.26 -0.09 -3.93
N PHE A 295 17.77 -0.22 -2.69
CA PHE A 295 17.33 0.62 -1.58
C PHE A 295 17.54 2.10 -1.89
N GLN A 296 18.76 2.50 -2.31
CA GLN A 296 19.05 3.89 -2.62
C GLN A 296 18.15 4.44 -3.73
N ALA A 297 17.94 3.68 -4.79
CA ALA A 297 17.02 4.05 -5.87
C ALA A 297 15.57 4.17 -5.37
N SER A 298 15.15 3.32 -4.42
CA SER A 298 13.80 3.34 -3.86
C SER A 298 13.46 4.63 -3.10
N ILE A 299 14.45 5.25 -2.48
CA ILE A 299 14.29 6.49 -1.69
C ILE A 299 14.83 7.74 -2.41
N THR A 300 15.23 7.60 -3.66
CA THR A 300 15.65 8.73 -4.51
C THR A 300 14.46 9.18 -5.35
N PRO A 301 14.16 10.50 -5.40
CA PRO A 301 13.11 11.03 -6.26
C PRO A 301 13.31 10.60 -7.72
N CYS A 302 12.24 10.13 -8.36
CA CYS A 302 12.33 9.65 -9.74
C CYS A 302 12.60 10.76 -10.76
N GLY A 303 12.32 12.04 -10.42
CA GLY A 303 12.58 13.20 -11.26
C GLY A 303 11.76 13.29 -12.54
N ILE A 304 10.87 12.31 -12.79
CA ILE A 304 9.96 12.30 -13.95
C ILE A 304 8.93 13.43 -13.77
N LYS A 305 8.52 14.08 -14.85
CA LYS A 305 7.47 15.12 -14.77
C LYS A 305 6.17 14.53 -14.24
N ASP A 306 5.56 15.22 -13.29
CA ASP A 306 4.21 14.89 -12.81
C ASP A 306 3.11 15.51 -13.69
N GLU A 307 1.84 15.24 -13.35
CA GLU A 307 0.68 15.79 -14.07
C GLU A 307 0.60 17.32 -14.01
N GLY A 308 1.27 17.96 -13.06
CA GLY A 308 1.42 19.41 -12.96
C GLY A 308 2.57 19.98 -13.78
N GLY A 309 3.35 19.11 -14.45
CA GLY A 309 4.51 19.49 -15.25
C GLY A 309 5.80 19.72 -14.44
N ASN A 310 5.78 19.51 -13.12
CA ASN A 310 6.92 19.63 -12.23
C ASN A 310 7.70 18.31 -12.16
N ALA A 311 9.00 18.37 -11.87
CA ALA A 311 9.75 17.16 -11.56
C ALA A 311 9.21 16.54 -10.26
N CYS A 312 8.92 15.23 -10.29
CA CYS A 312 8.48 14.48 -9.11
C CYS A 312 9.64 14.34 -8.14
N ASP A 313 9.67 15.18 -7.10
CA ASP A 313 10.66 15.21 -6.03
C ASP A 313 10.20 14.50 -4.75
N TYR A 314 9.02 13.86 -4.81
CA TYR A 314 8.30 13.29 -3.68
C TYR A 314 8.06 11.78 -3.78
N TYR A 315 8.55 11.08 -4.81
CA TYR A 315 8.30 9.66 -5.04
C TYR A 315 9.49 8.94 -5.69
N GLY A 316 9.84 7.77 -5.12
CA GLY A 316 10.85 6.86 -5.66
C GLY A 316 10.21 5.56 -6.16
N TYR A 317 10.78 4.37 -5.81
CA TYR A 317 10.20 3.07 -6.17
C TYR A 317 9.14 2.66 -5.15
N GLN A 318 7.92 3.20 -5.30
CA GLN A 318 6.75 2.97 -4.44
C GLN A 318 6.92 3.50 -2.99
N TRP A 319 7.86 4.41 -2.77
CA TRP A 319 8.08 5.11 -1.51
C TRP A 319 7.85 6.60 -1.68
N TRP A 320 7.12 7.19 -0.75
CA TRP A 320 6.95 8.64 -0.66
C TRP A 320 8.16 9.26 0.02
N ILE A 321 8.54 10.45 -0.44
CA ILE A 321 9.66 11.24 0.09
C ILE A 321 9.08 12.59 0.52
N VAL A 322 9.53 13.15 1.64
CA VAL A 322 9.12 14.49 2.07
C VAL A 322 9.89 15.51 1.23
N PRO A 323 9.24 16.31 0.36
CA PRO A 323 9.96 17.17 -0.61
C PRO A 323 10.95 18.15 0.04
N THR A 324 10.58 18.72 1.19
CA THR A 324 11.42 19.67 1.96
C THR A 324 12.45 18.99 2.86
N ARG A 325 12.35 17.68 3.04
CA ARG A 325 13.17 16.82 3.89
C ARG A 325 13.42 15.50 3.19
N GLN A 326 14.21 15.51 2.12
CA GLN A 326 14.48 14.33 1.28
C GLN A 326 15.26 13.22 2.01
N ASP A 327 15.74 13.47 3.21
CA ASP A 327 16.25 12.48 4.15
C ASP A 327 15.14 11.66 4.81
N ILE A 328 13.86 12.10 4.75
CA ILE A 328 12.70 11.44 5.34
C ILE A 328 11.83 10.84 4.23
N TYR A 329 11.57 9.55 4.34
CA TYR A 329 10.74 8.82 3.40
C TYR A 329 9.73 7.94 4.16
N TYR A 330 8.62 7.58 3.48
CA TYR A 330 7.54 6.88 4.16
C TYR A 330 6.68 6.07 3.21
N ALA A 331 6.12 4.97 3.71
CA ALA A 331 4.99 4.28 3.08
C ALA A 331 3.68 4.98 3.48
N ARG A 332 2.71 5.05 2.56
CA ARG A 332 1.45 5.77 2.76
C ARG A 332 0.26 4.99 2.24
N GLY A 333 -0.78 4.86 3.07
CA GLY A 333 -2.09 4.32 2.69
C GLY A 333 -3.21 5.35 2.89
N ILE A 334 -4.33 5.16 2.18
CA ILE A 334 -5.55 5.94 2.45
C ILE A 334 -5.99 5.73 3.90
N LEU A 335 -6.86 6.60 4.40
CA LEU A 335 -7.29 6.65 5.80
C LEU A 335 -6.14 6.94 6.79
N GLY A 336 -4.93 7.26 6.28
CA GLY A 336 -3.80 7.69 7.09
C GLY A 336 -2.99 6.55 7.70
N GLN A 337 -2.72 5.51 6.91
CA GLN A 337 -1.75 4.48 7.28
C GLN A 337 -0.34 4.97 6.90
N TYR A 338 0.59 4.95 7.83
CA TYR A 338 1.97 5.43 7.59
C TYR A 338 3.01 4.57 8.27
N ILE A 339 4.12 4.33 7.57
CA ILE A 339 5.39 3.89 8.13
C ILE A 339 6.41 4.96 7.74
N ILE A 340 6.87 5.74 8.71
CA ILE A 340 7.74 6.92 8.51
C ILE A 340 9.14 6.59 9.01
N MET A 341 10.15 6.75 8.18
CA MET A 341 11.55 6.58 8.55
C MET A 341 12.21 7.95 8.74
N ILE A 342 12.86 8.12 9.90
CA ILE A 342 13.64 9.31 10.27
C ILE A 342 15.09 8.87 10.50
N PRO A 343 15.92 8.77 9.43
CA PRO A 343 17.26 8.20 9.50
C PRO A 343 18.19 8.95 10.46
N SER A 344 18.09 10.27 10.53
CA SER A 344 18.92 11.12 11.44
C SER A 344 18.74 10.78 12.91
N LYS A 345 17.64 10.11 13.28
CA LYS A 345 17.30 9.68 14.65
C LYS A 345 17.32 8.16 14.82
N ASN A 346 17.60 7.41 13.75
CA ASN A 346 17.45 5.96 13.70
C ASN A 346 16.06 5.52 14.23
N MET A 347 15.00 6.15 13.71
CA MET A 347 13.62 5.96 14.15
C MET A 347 12.68 5.51 13.04
N VAL A 348 11.74 4.66 13.43
CA VAL A 348 10.52 4.36 12.67
C VAL A 348 9.32 4.85 13.46
N VAL A 349 8.42 5.57 12.79
CA VAL A 349 7.12 5.94 13.35
C VAL A 349 6.03 5.27 12.51
N VAL A 350 5.14 4.52 13.15
CA VAL A 350 3.98 3.92 12.48
C VAL A 350 2.72 4.56 13.03
N ARG A 351 1.81 4.92 12.14
CA ARG A 351 0.46 5.35 12.48
C ARG A 351 -0.56 4.54 11.70
N LEU A 352 -1.55 4.00 12.39
CA LEU A 352 -2.75 3.37 11.82
C LEU A 352 -3.99 4.18 12.20
N GLY A 353 -4.95 4.30 11.30
CA GLY A 353 -6.15 5.10 11.58
C GLY A 353 -7.22 5.04 10.50
N LYS A 354 -8.36 5.69 10.77
CA LYS A 354 -9.60 5.63 9.98
C LYS A 354 -9.84 6.84 9.07
N LYS A 355 -9.03 7.91 9.25
CA LYS A 355 -9.10 9.14 8.43
C LYS A 355 -7.71 9.74 8.31
N ARG A 356 -7.53 10.64 7.37
CA ARG A 356 -6.34 11.50 7.22
C ARG A 356 -6.74 12.97 7.17
N SER A 357 -5.84 13.86 7.57
CA SER A 357 -6.03 15.29 7.38
C SER A 357 -6.05 15.65 5.89
N PRO A 358 -6.94 16.54 5.45
CA PRO A 358 -6.86 17.12 4.12
C PRO A 358 -5.74 18.15 3.99
N VAL A 359 -5.19 18.62 5.13
CA VAL A 359 -4.16 19.66 5.18
C VAL A 359 -2.79 19.03 4.89
N ARG A 360 -1.97 19.74 4.11
CA ARG A 360 -0.56 19.39 3.86
C ARG A 360 0.36 20.46 4.43
N ILE A 361 1.44 20.03 5.07
CA ILE A 361 2.50 20.86 5.63
C ILE A 361 3.81 20.31 5.08
N ASN A 362 4.70 21.19 4.59
CA ASN A 362 5.98 20.79 4.02
C ASN A 362 5.90 19.70 2.93
N GLY A 363 4.80 19.69 2.16
CA GLY A 363 4.59 18.68 1.11
C GLY A 363 4.07 17.31 1.62
N ALA A 364 3.97 17.10 2.94
CA ALA A 364 3.42 15.89 3.56
C ALA A 364 2.03 16.13 4.19
N PRO A 365 1.22 15.10 4.48
CA PRO A 365 0.04 15.24 5.32
C PRO A 365 0.37 15.86 6.69
N ALA A 366 -0.51 16.69 7.24
CA ALA A 366 -0.26 17.43 8.49
C ALA A 366 0.08 16.50 9.67
N GLU A 367 -0.59 15.34 9.75
CA GLU A 367 -0.29 14.33 10.77
C GLU A 367 1.10 13.71 10.60
N VAL A 368 1.59 13.55 9.37
CA VAL A 368 2.95 13.05 9.08
C VAL A 368 3.97 14.07 9.55
N ASP A 369 3.80 15.36 9.18
CA ASP A 369 4.68 16.44 9.63
C ASP A 369 4.68 16.58 11.17
N GLY A 370 3.50 16.51 11.80
CA GLY A 370 3.36 16.54 13.25
C GLY A 370 4.07 15.37 13.95
N LEU A 371 3.91 14.15 13.43
CA LEU A 371 4.58 12.96 13.96
C LEU A 371 6.09 13.03 13.79
N ILE A 372 6.61 13.54 12.67
CA ILE A 372 8.04 13.74 12.43
C ILE A 372 8.60 14.71 13.47
N ARG A 373 7.99 15.91 13.60
CA ARG A 373 8.47 16.94 14.55
C ARG A 373 8.44 16.44 16.00
N TRP A 374 7.41 15.72 16.39
CA TRP A 374 7.34 15.13 17.72
C TRP A 374 8.41 14.08 17.94
N ALA A 375 8.57 13.14 17.01
CA ALA A 375 9.55 12.06 17.10
C ALA A 375 11.00 12.59 17.12
N GLU A 376 11.31 13.65 16.39
CA GLU A 376 12.65 14.30 16.43
C GLU A 376 12.98 14.92 17.78
N GLY A 377 11.97 15.25 18.58
CA GLY A 377 12.12 15.76 19.95
C GLY A 377 12.31 14.68 21.02
N LEU A 378 12.15 13.40 20.65
CA LEU A 378 12.34 12.26 21.54
C LEU A 378 13.80 11.85 21.61
#